data_2533f8d68fbf69aeed1bedf2d1380d45
#
_entry.id   2533f8d68fbf69aeed1bedf2d1380d45
#
_cell.length_a   1.000
_cell.length_b   1.000
_cell.length_c   1.000
_cell.angle_alpha   90.00
_cell.angle_beta   90.00
_cell.angle_gamma   90.00
#
_symmetry.space_group_name_H-M   'P 1'
#
loop_
_entity.id
_entity.type
_entity.pdbx_description
1 polymer ?
#
loop_
_entity_poly.entity_id
_entity_poly.type
_entity_poly.pdbx_seq_one_letter_code
_entity_poly.pdbx_strand_id
1 'polypeptide(L)'
;NAEDQTQLQAFGKEIAEKLTGTPKRAELPGNRPYLERHGGGLVPMVSDACKGCGKRVTHCPVGAIPKDNPKTTDKDLCVSCMGCISVCTQKARSLPEAAIGALTERLGKVCADRKENQLFF
;
A
#
# COMPACT_ATOMS: atom_id res chain seq x y z
N ASN A 1 -2.88 -13.98 -16.69
CA ASN A 1 -3.19 -14.83 -17.85
C ASN A 1 -1.97 -15.69 -18.23
N ALA A 2 -2.05 -16.53 -19.29
CA ALA A 2 -0.96 -17.42 -19.68
C ALA A 2 0.28 -16.64 -20.19
N GLU A 3 0.06 -15.53 -20.84
CA GLU A 3 1.11 -14.63 -21.33
C GLU A 3 1.91 -14.01 -20.17
N ASP A 4 1.22 -13.52 -19.13
CA ASP A 4 1.87 -13.03 -17.91
C ASP A 4 2.71 -14.12 -17.24
N GLN A 5 2.23 -15.35 -17.18
CA GLN A 5 2.98 -16.46 -16.59
C GLN A 5 4.27 -16.74 -17.37
N THR A 6 4.21 -16.73 -18.70
CA THR A 6 5.38 -16.92 -19.56
C THR A 6 6.40 -15.79 -19.33
N GLN A 7 5.92 -14.55 -19.27
CA GLN A 7 6.76 -13.38 -19.04
C GLN A 7 7.42 -13.42 -17.66
N LEU A 8 6.67 -13.76 -16.60
CA LEU A 8 7.23 -13.89 -15.24
C LEU A 8 8.26 -15.02 -15.13
N GLN A 9 8.07 -16.13 -15.87
CA GLN A 9 9.08 -17.18 -15.94
C GLN A 9 10.37 -16.72 -16.64
N ALA A 10 10.25 -15.90 -17.70
CA ALA A 10 11.41 -15.30 -18.36
C ALA A 10 12.15 -14.36 -17.40
N PHE A 11 11.42 -13.48 -16.68
CA PHE A 11 12.02 -12.62 -15.65
C PHE A 11 12.73 -13.41 -14.56
N GLY A 12 12.17 -14.55 -14.13
CA GLY A 12 12.82 -15.43 -13.16
C GLY A 12 14.19 -15.96 -13.64
N LYS A 13 14.31 -16.29 -14.92
CA LYS A 13 15.60 -16.71 -15.52
C LYS A 13 16.59 -15.55 -15.56
N GLU A 14 16.18 -14.38 -16.04
CA GLU A 14 17.02 -13.19 -16.11
C GLU A 14 17.55 -12.78 -14.73
N ILE A 15 16.71 -12.85 -13.68
CA ILE A 15 17.13 -12.60 -12.30
C ILE A 15 18.16 -13.62 -11.84
N ALA A 16 17.95 -14.91 -12.13
CA ALA A 16 18.89 -15.97 -11.77
C ALA A 16 20.25 -15.77 -12.45
N GLU A 17 20.27 -15.40 -13.72
CA GLU A 17 21.50 -15.08 -14.46
C GLU A 17 22.22 -13.87 -13.84
N LYS A 18 21.49 -12.82 -13.49
CA LYS A 18 22.06 -11.63 -12.86
C LYS A 18 22.69 -11.93 -11.50
N LEU A 19 22.09 -12.82 -10.71
CA LEU A 19 22.62 -13.20 -9.40
C LEU A 19 23.97 -13.95 -9.48
N THR A 20 24.28 -14.57 -10.62
CA THR A 20 25.57 -15.24 -10.83
C THR A 20 26.65 -14.30 -11.39
N GLY A 21 26.28 -13.10 -11.84
CA GLY A 21 27.16 -12.12 -12.45
C GLY A 21 27.70 -11.08 -11.48
N THR A 22 28.49 -10.15 -12.03
CA THR A 22 28.95 -8.98 -11.26
C THR A 22 27.78 -8.00 -11.00
N PRO A 23 27.53 -7.61 -9.76
CA PRO A 23 26.44 -6.68 -9.46
C PRO A 23 26.61 -5.34 -10.18
N LYS A 24 25.62 -4.93 -10.95
CA LYS A 24 25.54 -3.61 -11.55
C LYS A 24 24.38 -2.83 -10.90
N ARG A 25 24.57 -1.53 -10.74
CA ARG A 25 23.47 -0.67 -10.25
C ARG A 25 22.39 -0.58 -11.31
N ALA A 26 21.15 -0.89 -10.93
CA ALA A 26 20.01 -0.72 -11.82
C ALA A 26 19.73 0.77 -12.09
N GLU A 27 19.47 1.12 -13.34
CA GLU A 27 18.93 2.42 -13.71
C GLU A 27 17.41 2.35 -13.66
N LEU A 28 16.83 2.92 -12.61
CA LEU A 28 15.39 2.93 -12.43
C LEU A 28 14.80 4.21 -13.02
N PRO A 29 13.68 4.11 -13.77
CA PRO A 29 12.95 5.28 -14.23
C PRO A 29 12.42 6.07 -13.02
N GLY A 30 12.35 7.38 -13.15
CA GLY A 30 11.80 8.25 -12.12
C GLY A 30 12.49 9.61 -12.07
N ASN A 31 11.91 10.51 -11.31
CA ASN A 31 12.42 11.85 -11.13
C ASN A 31 13.36 11.93 -9.93
N ARG A 32 14.41 12.74 -10.04
CA ARG A 32 15.28 13.12 -8.94
C ARG A 32 15.26 14.64 -8.76
N PRO A 33 15.16 15.17 -7.52
CA PRO A 33 15.07 14.43 -6.24
C PRO A 33 13.78 13.63 -6.12
N TYR A 34 13.80 12.60 -5.28
CA TYR A 34 12.60 11.83 -4.97
C TYR A 34 11.55 12.72 -4.30
N LEU A 35 10.28 12.41 -4.55
CA LEU A 35 9.17 13.10 -3.88
C LEU A 35 9.32 12.94 -2.36
N GLU A 36 9.31 14.06 -1.65
CA GLU A 36 9.26 14.03 -0.19
C GLU A 36 7.94 13.42 0.27
N ARG A 37 8.04 12.50 1.22
CA ARG A 37 6.87 11.90 1.80
C ARG A 37 6.28 12.83 2.86
N HIS A 38 5.11 13.36 2.59
CA HIS A 38 4.28 13.98 3.60
C HIS A 38 3.38 12.91 4.22
N GLY A 39 3.43 12.76 5.55
CA GLY A 39 2.52 11.87 6.29
C GLY A 39 1.05 12.27 6.10
N GLY A 40 0.12 11.44 6.56
CA GLY A 40 -1.25 11.87 6.74
C GLY A 40 -2.13 11.93 5.50
N GLY A 41 -1.97 11.02 4.56
CA GLY A 41 -2.92 10.85 3.45
C GLY A 41 -4.35 10.50 3.94
N LEU A 42 -4.94 9.46 3.44
CA LEU A 42 -6.26 8.98 3.89
C LEU A 42 -6.12 8.22 5.23
N VAL A 43 -6.56 8.83 6.33
CA VAL A 43 -6.59 8.20 7.65
C VAL A 43 -7.98 7.63 7.92
N PRO A 44 -8.10 6.32 8.22
CA PRO A 44 -9.40 5.72 8.50
C PRO A 44 -10.06 6.30 9.74
N MET A 45 -11.33 6.65 9.61
CA MET A 45 -12.20 7.05 10.73
C MET A 45 -12.63 5.83 11.54
N VAL A 46 -13.03 6.07 12.79
CA VAL A 46 -13.53 5.04 13.70
C VAL A 46 -14.95 5.37 14.11
N SER A 47 -15.87 4.42 13.96
CA SER A 47 -17.26 4.55 14.42
C SER A 47 -17.44 4.02 15.84
N ASP A 48 -18.61 4.30 16.44
CA ASP A 48 -19.00 3.82 17.76
C ASP A 48 -19.11 2.30 17.87
N ALA A 49 -19.21 1.58 16.75
CA ALA A 49 -19.16 0.12 16.72
C ALA A 49 -17.79 -0.45 17.18
N CYS A 50 -16.79 0.42 17.42
CA CYS A 50 -15.48 0.01 17.88
C CYS A 50 -15.48 -0.45 19.34
N LYS A 51 -15.22 -1.75 19.57
CA LYS A 51 -15.12 -2.37 20.90
C LYS A 51 -13.74 -2.26 21.57
N GLY A 52 -12.77 -1.58 20.96
CA GLY A 52 -11.43 -1.44 21.54
C GLY A 52 -10.63 -2.75 21.67
N CYS A 53 -10.89 -3.77 20.84
CA CYS A 53 -10.33 -5.12 20.97
C CYS A 53 -8.80 -5.25 20.76
N GLY A 54 -8.09 -4.18 20.41
CA GLY A 54 -6.63 -4.15 20.25
C GLY A 54 -6.07 -4.81 18.99
N LYS A 55 -6.81 -5.62 18.24
CA LYS A 55 -6.30 -6.33 17.03
C LYS A 55 -5.57 -5.41 16.03
N ARG A 56 -6.05 -4.19 15.87
CA ARG A 56 -5.47 -3.22 14.93
C ARG A 56 -4.17 -2.61 15.42
N VAL A 57 -3.97 -2.58 16.74
CA VAL A 57 -2.72 -2.11 17.36
C VAL A 57 -1.57 -3.00 16.91
N THR A 58 -1.73 -4.31 17.05
CA THR A 58 -0.71 -5.30 16.66
C THR A 58 -0.54 -5.44 15.15
N HIS A 59 -1.59 -5.10 14.38
CA HIS A 59 -1.56 -5.21 12.92
C HIS A 59 -1.02 -3.96 12.23
N CYS A 60 -0.92 -2.83 12.93
CA CYS A 60 -0.42 -1.60 12.32
C CYS A 60 1.09 -1.67 12.11
N PRO A 61 1.60 -1.63 10.85
CA PRO A 61 3.02 -1.81 10.58
C PRO A 61 3.90 -0.66 11.08
N VAL A 62 3.29 0.50 11.34
CA VAL A 62 3.99 1.72 11.76
C VAL A 62 3.60 2.18 13.18
N GLY A 63 2.82 1.38 13.92
CA GLY A 63 2.42 1.72 15.27
C GLY A 63 1.51 2.95 15.40
N ALA A 64 0.84 3.38 14.32
CA ALA A 64 -0.02 4.57 14.32
C ALA A 64 -1.31 4.42 15.14
N ILE A 65 -1.56 3.27 15.77
CA ILE A 65 -2.73 3.02 16.62
C ILE A 65 -2.23 2.70 18.02
N PRO A 66 -2.37 3.63 18.99
CA PRO A 66 -1.83 3.46 20.34
C PRO A 66 -2.58 2.37 21.12
N LYS A 67 -1.86 1.68 22.02
CA LYS A 67 -2.40 0.57 22.82
C LYS A 67 -3.41 1.02 23.85
N ASP A 68 -3.15 2.16 24.46
CA ASP A 68 -3.98 2.80 25.48
C ASP A 68 -5.28 3.39 24.90
N ASN A 69 -5.26 3.79 23.63
CA ASN A 69 -6.44 4.28 22.95
C ASN A 69 -6.58 3.74 21.50
N PRO A 70 -7.02 2.49 21.34
CA PRO A 70 -7.14 1.87 20.01
C PRO A 70 -8.27 2.45 19.16
N LYS A 71 -9.03 3.43 19.68
CA LYS A 71 -10.03 4.18 18.91
C LYS A 71 -9.44 5.35 18.12
N THR A 72 -8.20 5.73 18.39
CA THR A 72 -7.50 6.81 17.68
C THR A 72 -6.56 6.28 16.62
N THR A 73 -6.05 7.17 15.80
CA THR A 73 -4.98 6.92 14.83
C THR A 73 -4.11 8.16 14.76
N ASP A 74 -2.83 7.99 14.99
CA ASP A 74 -1.85 9.03 14.75
C ASP A 74 -1.73 9.24 13.23
N LYS A 75 -2.16 10.42 12.76
CA LYS A 75 -2.18 10.76 11.34
C LYS A 75 -0.78 10.99 10.76
N ASP A 76 0.17 11.42 11.60
CA ASP A 76 1.53 11.73 11.16
C ASP A 76 2.36 10.45 10.95
N LEU A 77 2.05 9.41 11.73
CA LEU A 77 2.61 8.08 11.56
C LEU A 77 1.87 7.24 10.50
N CYS A 78 0.60 7.50 10.26
CA CYS A 78 -0.24 6.69 9.39
C CYS A 78 0.27 6.68 7.94
N VAL A 79 0.53 5.50 7.40
CA VAL A 79 0.95 5.31 6.00
C VAL A 79 -0.20 5.01 5.03
N SER A 80 -1.44 5.17 5.46
CA SER A 80 -2.65 4.94 4.65
C SER A 80 -2.72 3.54 4.00
N CYS A 81 -2.21 2.51 4.67
CA CYS A 81 -2.18 1.14 4.13
C CYS A 81 -3.53 0.40 4.20
N MET A 82 -4.53 0.96 4.88
CA MET A 82 -5.87 0.41 5.09
C MET A 82 -5.93 -0.97 5.80
N GLY A 83 -4.82 -1.51 6.26
CA GLY A 83 -4.76 -2.80 6.97
C GLY A 83 -5.65 -2.84 8.21
N CYS A 84 -5.79 -1.73 8.94
CA CYS A 84 -6.68 -1.64 10.10
C CYS A 84 -8.18 -1.71 9.74
N ILE A 85 -8.57 -1.42 8.51
CA ILE A 85 -9.93 -1.62 8.00
C ILE A 85 -10.16 -3.10 7.75
N SER A 86 -9.23 -3.76 7.02
CA SER A 86 -9.38 -5.15 6.57
C SER A 86 -9.48 -6.14 7.74
N VAL A 87 -8.73 -5.92 8.84
CA VAL A 87 -8.76 -6.81 10.02
C VAL A 87 -9.87 -6.49 11.02
N CYS A 88 -10.69 -5.48 10.77
CA CYS A 88 -11.74 -5.06 11.69
C CYS A 88 -12.99 -5.93 11.56
N THR A 89 -13.15 -6.92 12.42
CA THR A 89 -14.33 -7.81 12.44
C THR A 89 -15.64 -7.07 12.73
N GLN A 90 -15.59 -5.91 13.41
CA GLN A 90 -16.76 -5.08 13.69
C GLN A 90 -17.04 -4.05 12.56
N LYS A 91 -16.24 -4.04 11.47
CA LYS A 91 -16.32 -3.05 10.39
C LYS A 91 -16.37 -1.60 10.92
N ALA A 92 -15.76 -1.36 12.08
CA ALA A 92 -15.81 -0.07 12.78
C ALA A 92 -14.78 0.94 12.26
N ARG A 93 -14.07 0.63 11.19
CA ARG A 93 -13.17 1.59 10.50
C ARG A 93 -13.51 1.66 9.02
N SER A 94 -13.56 2.88 8.53
CA SER A 94 -13.85 3.18 7.12
C SER A 94 -13.14 4.47 6.69
N LEU A 95 -13.08 4.69 5.40
CA LEU A 95 -12.78 6.00 4.85
C LEU A 95 -14.08 6.79 4.64
N PRO A 96 -14.03 8.14 4.62
CA PRO A 96 -15.16 8.96 4.19
C PRO A 96 -15.59 8.58 2.76
N GLU A 97 -16.90 8.49 2.52
CA GLU A 97 -17.43 8.14 1.19
C GLU A 97 -16.94 9.11 0.11
N ALA A 98 -16.90 10.40 0.39
CA ALA A 98 -16.38 11.40 -0.54
C ALA A 98 -14.92 11.13 -0.92
N ALA A 99 -14.07 10.69 0.02
CA ALA A 99 -12.68 10.34 -0.25
C ALA A 99 -12.57 9.06 -1.09
N ILE A 100 -13.44 8.08 -0.83
CA ILE A 100 -13.52 6.85 -1.66
C ILE A 100 -13.95 7.21 -3.07
N GLY A 101 -14.98 8.04 -3.24
CA GLY A 101 -15.46 8.49 -4.55
C GLY A 101 -14.38 9.18 -5.37
N ALA A 102 -13.70 10.17 -4.79
CA ALA A 102 -12.60 10.89 -5.43
C ALA A 102 -11.43 9.97 -5.81
N LEU A 103 -11.07 9.02 -4.92
CA LEU A 103 -10.02 8.04 -5.19
C LEU A 103 -10.41 7.08 -6.32
N THR A 104 -11.66 6.61 -6.31
CA THR A 104 -12.20 5.71 -7.35
C THR A 104 -12.19 6.38 -8.71
N GLU A 105 -12.63 7.63 -8.80
CA GLU A 105 -12.59 8.39 -10.05
C GLU A 105 -11.16 8.58 -10.57
N ARG A 106 -10.24 9.00 -9.68
CA ARG A 106 -8.83 9.18 -10.04
C ARG A 106 -8.18 7.90 -10.51
N LEU A 107 -8.34 6.80 -9.75
CA LEU A 107 -7.74 5.52 -10.09
C LEU A 107 -8.38 4.92 -11.35
N GLY A 108 -9.68 5.09 -11.54
CA GLY A 108 -10.38 4.65 -12.75
C GLY A 108 -9.78 5.27 -14.02
N LYS A 109 -9.38 6.55 -13.96
CA LYS A 109 -8.72 7.23 -15.08
C LYS A 109 -7.27 6.76 -15.28
N VAL A 110 -6.50 6.61 -14.20
CA VAL A 110 -5.07 6.28 -14.28
C VAL A 110 -4.83 4.79 -14.56
N CYS A 111 -5.75 3.93 -14.12
CA CYS A 111 -5.65 2.48 -14.24
C CYS A 111 -6.60 1.89 -15.29
N ALA A 112 -7.15 2.73 -16.20
CA ALA A 112 -8.06 2.28 -17.24
C ALA A 112 -7.39 1.27 -18.18
N ASP A 113 -6.15 1.55 -18.56
CA ASP A 113 -5.39 0.72 -19.46
C ASP A 113 -4.52 -0.29 -18.70
N ARG A 114 -4.37 -1.47 -19.30
CA ARG A 114 -3.42 -2.47 -18.83
C ARG A 114 -2.01 -1.91 -18.87
N LYS A 115 -1.26 -2.11 -17.79
CA LYS A 115 0.18 -1.83 -17.74
C LYS A 115 0.94 -3.12 -17.96
N GLU A 116 1.94 -3.05 -18.84
CA GLU A 116 2.81 -4.20 -19.10
C GLU A 116 3.79 -4.41 -17.95
N ASN A 117 4.12 -5.67 -17.70
CA ASN A 117 5.12 -6.02 -16.70
C ASN A 117 6.50 -5.56 -17.20
N GLN A 118 7.30 -5.01 -16.29
CA GLN A 118 8.65 -4.53 -16.60
C GLN A 118 9.63 -5.00 -15.54
N LEU A 119 10.84 -5.34 -15.97
CA LEU A 119 11.93 -5.72 -15.11
C LEU A 119 13.08 -4.71 -15.27
N PHE A 120 13.63 -4.24 -14.15
CA PHE A 120 14.72 -3.26 -14.14
C PHE A 120 15.94 -3.84 -13.43
N PHE A 121 17.11 -3.73 -14.06
CA PHE A 121 18.39 -4.24 -13.56
C PHE A 121 19.44 -3.13 -13.44
#